data_6b5317f878caabff6d0a10712237ba5a
#
_entry.id   6b5317f878caabff6d0a10712237ba5a
#
_cell.length_a   1.000
_cell.length_b   1.000
_cell.length_c   1.000
_cell.angle_alpha   90.00
_cell.angle_beta   90.00
_cell.angle_gamma   90.00
#
_symmetry.space_group_name_H-M   'P 1'
#
loop_
_entity.id
_entity.type
_entity.pdbx_description
1 polymer ?
#
loop_
_entity_poly.entity_id
_entity_poly.type
_entity_poly.pdbx_seq_one_letter_code
_entity_poly.pdbx_strand_id
1 'polypeptide(L)'
;EQSSHLESFVKTLAKENKLKIFSVLPCTYCDSSFENSGPLEFLDLIENAAFVVSNSFHATAFSIIFEKQFFVFNREEAINSRMHDILQLFSLDDRIITDNNAASENEINYQSTKKILDECILKSKDYIKHIVFDSK
;
A
#
# COMPACT_ATOMS: atom_id res chain seq x y z
N GLU A 1 -1.15 -18.79 4.36
CA GLU A 1 -0.61 -18.72 5.74
C GLU A 1 0.09 -17.38 5.90
N GLN A 2 -0.29 -16.62 6.92
CA GLN A 2 0.43 -15.41 7.30
C GLN A 2 1.76 -15.85 7.92
N SER A 3 2.88 -15.28 7.47
CA SER A 3 4.17 -15.66 8.04
C SER A 3 4.28 -15.17 9.48
N SER A 4 4.95 -15.92 10.35
CA SER A 4 5.23 -15.52 11.74
C SER A 4 5.99 -14.19 11.82
N HIS A 5 6.76 -13.87 10.79
CA HIS A 5 7.48 -12.62 10.67
C HIS A 5 6.53 -11.43 10.42
N LEU A 6 5.54 -11.58 9.52
CA LEU A 6 4.51 -10.56 9.31
C LEU A 6 3.73 -10.26 10.60
N GLU A 7 3.29 -11.30 11.31
CA GLU A 7 2.59 -11.15 12.58
C GLU A 7 3.43 -10.39 13.60
N SER A 8 4.69 -10.79 13.78
CA SER A 8 5.62 -10.12 14.68
C SER A 8 5.83 -8.66 14.34
N PHE A 9 6.04 -8.37 13.04
CA PHE A 9 6.21 -7.01 12.54
C PHE A 9 4.98 -6.14 12.82
N VAL A 10 3.78 -6.61 12.43
CA VAL A 10 2.53 -5.85 12.62
C VAL A 10 2.24 -5.59 14.08
N LYS A 11 2.43 -6.60 14.95
CA LYS A 11 2.27 -6.43 16.40
C LYS A 11 3.24 -5.42 16.99
N THR A 12 4.49 -5.42 16.56
CA THR A 12 5.50 -4.46 17.03
C THR A 12 5.14 -3.06 16.59
N LEU A 13 4.84 -2.86 15.30
CA LEU A 13 4.42 -1.57 14.73
C LEU A 13 3.19 -1.01 15.47
N ALA A 14 2.17 -1.84 15.69
CA ALA A 14 0.96 -1.43 16.39
C ALA A 14 1.23 -1.05 17.85
N LYS A 15 2.07 -1.81 18.56
CA LYS A 15 2.43 -1.54 19.96
C LYS A 15 3.20 -0.23 20.10
N GLU A 16 4.21 -0.01 19.28
CA GLU A 16 5.05 1.20 19.31
C GLU A 16 4.25 2.47 19.02
N ASN A 17 3.29 2.38 18.11
CA ASN A 17 2.46 3.52 17.71
C ASN A 17 1.10 3.58 18.46
N LYS A 18 0.84 2.68 19.40
CA LYS A 18 -0.43 2.59 20.18
C LYS A 18 -1.65 2.47 19.27
N LEU A 19 -1.55 1.65 18.23
CA LEU A 19 -2.59 1.44 17.23
C LEU A 19 -3.33 0.13 17.44
N LYS A 20 -4.56 0.06 16.92
CA LYS A 20 -5.31 -1.19 16.77
C LYS A 20 -5.01 -1.82 15.43
N ILE A 21 -5.08 -3.15 15.40
CA ILE A 21 -4.86 -3.94 14.18
C ILE A 21 -6.22 -4.33 13.60
N PHE A 22 -6.50 -3.87 12.38
CA PHE A 22 -7.67 -4.26 11.59
C PHE A 22 -7.24 -5.11 10.40
N SER A 23 -7.98 -6.17 10.11
CA SER A 23 -7.68 -7.06 9.01
C SER A 23 -8.90 -7.24 8.10
N VAL A 24 -8.68 -7.30 6.78
CA VAL A 24 -9.68 -7.67 5.78
C VAL A 24 -9.65 -9.17 5.44
N LEU A 25 -8.75 -9.90 6.08
CA LEU A 25 -8.62 -11.35 5.96
C LEU A 25 -8.75 -11.98 7.35
N PRO A 26 -9.09 -13.29 7.44
CA PRO A 26 -9.07 -14.00 8.71
C PRO A 26 -7.73 -13.82 9.43
N CYS A 27 -7.80 -13.35 10.67
CA CYS A 27 -6.62 -12.96 11.43
C CYS A 27 -6.85 -13.24 12.94
N THR A 28 -5.96 -14.00 13.55
CA THR A 28 -6.08 -14.40 14.96
C THR A 28 -5.51 -13.36 15.93
N TYR A 29 -4.71 -12.42 15.44
CA TYR A 29 -4.01 -11.42 16.26
C TYR A 29 -4.51 -9.98 16.04
N CYS A 30 -5.55 -9.78 15.23
CA CYS A 30 -6.13 -8.47 15.01
C CYS A 30 -7.20 -8.14 16.07
N ASP A 31 -7.43 -6.85 16.29
CA ASP A 31 -8.50 -6.35 17.17
C ASP A 31 -9.87 -6.48 16.52
N SER A 32 -9.94 -6.39 15.19
CA SER A 32 -11.17 -6.57 14.41
C SER A 32 -10.88 -7.11 13.03
N SER A 33 -11.77 -7.99 12.52
CA SER A 33 -11.72 -8.56 11.18
C SER A 33 -12.92 -8.10 10.35
N PHE A 34 -12.65 -7.69 9.12
CA PHE A 34 -13.61 -7.15 8.15
C PHE A 34 -13.66 -8.02 6.90
N GLU A 35 -13.77 -9.33 7.06
CA GLU A 35 -13.66 -10.35 6.00
C GLU A 35 -14.71 -10.20 4.89
N ASN A 36 -15.86 -9.61 5.20
CA ASN A 36 -16.96 -9.41 4.27
C ASN A 36 -17.04 -7.98 3.73
N SER A 37 -15.97 -7.20 3.84
CA SER A 37 -15.93 -5.83 3.36
C SER A 37 -16.06 -5.77 1.85
N GLY A 38 -16.95 -4.92 1.37
CA GLY A 38 -17.04 -4.56 -0.03
C GLY A 38 -15.96 -3.55 -0.45
N PRO A 39 -15.93 -3.13 -1.72
CA PRO A 39 -14.92 -2.20 -2.21
C PRO A 39 -14.92 -0.84 -1.49
N LEU A 40 -16.07 -0.34 -1.10
CA LEU A 40 -16.17 0.96 -0.42
C LEU A 40 -15.63 0.89 1.00
N GLU A 41 -15.97 -0.16 1.74
CA GLU A 41 -15.46 -0.40 3.09
C GLU A 41 -13.94 -0.63 3.07
N PHE A 42 -13.42 -1.32 2.04
CA PHE A 42 -11.99 -1.49 1.84
C PHE A 42 -11.27 -0.14 1.66
N LEU A 43 -11.83 0.77 0.86
CA LEU A 43 -11.28 2.11 0.66
C LEU A 43 -11.33 2.94 1.95
N ASP A 44 -12.45 2.88 2.68
CA ASP A 44 -12.64 3.57 3.95
C ASP A 44 -11.62 3.10 5.00
N LEU A 45 -11.37 1.79 5.07
CA LEU A 45 -10.33 1.24 5.96
C LEU A 45 -8.93 1.76 5.63
N ILE A 46 -8.57 1.87 4.33
CA ILE A 46 -7.27 2.42 3.92
C ILE A 46 -7.21 3.92 4.23
N GLU A 47 -8.26 4.67 3.88
CA GLU A 47 -8.31 6.13 4.08
C GLU A 47 -8.17 6.52 5.55
N ASN A 48 -8.71 5.71 6.47
CA ASN A 48 -8.67 5.97 7.91
C ASN A 48 -7.49 5.25 8.63
N ALA A 49 -6.68 4.48 7.92
CA ALA A 49 -5.53 3.82 8.51
C ALA A 49 -4.39 4.81 8.81
N ALA A 50 -3.69 4.61 9.93
CA ALA A 50 -2.40 5.25 10.22
C ALA A 50 -1.27 4.58 9.43
N PHE A 51 -1.31 3.22 9.38
CA PHE A 51 -0.39 2.40 8.58
C PHE A 51 -1.17 1.33 7.83
N VAL A 52 -0.73 1.05 6.60
CA VAL A 52 -1.25 -0.06 5.79
C VAL A 52 -0.13 -1.08 5.59
N VAL A 53 -0.37 -2.33 5.95
CA VAL A 53 0.58 -3.44 5.71
C VAL A 53 -0.10 -4.46 4.81
N SER A 54 0.39 -4.62 3.59
CA SER A 54 -0.27 -5.47 2.60
C SER A 54 0.70 -5.98 1.53
N ASN A 55 0.33 -7.07 0.87
CA ASN A 55 0.96 -7.54 -0.38
C ASN A 55 0.05 -7.30 -1.61
N SER A 56 -1.04 -6.56 -1.45
CA SER A 56 -1.99 -6.25 -2.51
C SER A 56 -1.56 -5.00 -3.28
N PHE A 57 -1.50 -5.12 -4.62
CA PHE A 57 -1.28 -3.97 -5.51
C PHE A 57 -2.31 -2.86 -5.28
N HIS A 58 -3.59 -3.20 -5.12
CA HIS A 58 -4.65 -2.22 -4.89
C HIS A 58 -4.46 -1.49 -3.55
N ALA A 59 -4.13 -2.21 -2.48
CA ALA A 59 -3.86 -1.58 -1.19
C ALA A 59 -2.68 -0.60 -1.28
N THR A 60 -1.61 -0.95 -1.99
CA THR A 60 -0.45 -0.08 -2.21
C THR A 60 -0.83 1.15 -3.03
N ALA A 61 -1.55 0.97 -4.14
CA ALA A 61 -1.97 2.08 -5.00
C ALA A 61 -2.87 3.07 -4.24
N PHE A 62 -3.85 2.58 -3.47
CA PHE A 62 -4.71 3.44 -2.66
C PHE A 62 -3.98 4.07 -1.48
N SER A 63 -3.00 3.40 -0.90
CA SER A 63 -2.15 4.00 0.14
C SER A 63 -1.37 5.21 -0.40
N ILE A 64 -0.88 5.14 -1.64
CA ILE A 64 -0.23 6.27 -2.31
C ILE A 64 -1.23 7.39 -2.58
N ILE A 65 -2.43 7.08 -3.09
CA ILE A 65 -3.49 8.06 -3.39
C ILE A 65 -3.96 8.80 -2.13
N PHE A 66 -4.14 8.06 -1.03
CA PHE A 66 -4.59 8.61 0.26
C PHE A 66 -3.44 9.11 1.16
N GLU A 67 -2.22 9.16 0.64
CA GLU A 67 -1.02 9.64 1.36
C GLU A 67 -0.81 8.91 2.69
N LYS A 68 -0.94 7.57 2.72
CA LYS A 68 -0.80 6.74 3.92
C LYS A 68 0.62 6.23 4.10
N GLN A 69 1.06 6.12 5.34
CA GLN A 69 2.25 5.33 5.64
C GLN A 69 1.94 3.86 5.37
N PHE A 70 2.81 3.17 4.65
CA PHE A 70 2.56 1.78 4.32
C PHE A 70 3.83 0.95 4.21
N PHE A 71 3.64 -0.36 4.30
CA PHE A 71 4.65 -1.36 4.02
C PHE A 71 4.08 -2.46 3.12
N VAL A 72 4.90 -2.90 2.18
CA VAL A 72 4.58 -4.03 1.31
C VAL A 72 5.33 -5.25 1.82
N PHE A 73 4.60 -6.25 2.25
CA PHE A 73 5.17 -7.49 2.72
C PHE A 73 5.35 -8.45 1.54
N ASN A 74 6.61 -8.77 1.22
CA ASN A 74 6.92 -9.70 0.16
C ASN A 74 7.24 -11.09 0.74
N ARG A 75 6.57 -12.13 0.23
CA ARG A 75 7.05 -13.50 0.34
C ARG A 75 8.09 -13.69 -0.76
N GLU A 76 9.13 -14.50 -0.51
CA GLU A 76 10.26 -14.76 -1.41
C GLU A 76 9.90 -15.23 -2.83
N GLU A 77 8.66 -15.57 -3.11
CA GLU A 77 8.13 -15.94 -4.41
C GLU A 77 7.61 -14.73 -5.16
N ALA A 78 8.44 -14.21 -6.04
CA ALA A 78 8.12 -13.26 -7.13
C ALA A 78 7.20 -12.09 -6.72
N ILE A 79 7.81 -10.97 -6.35
CA ILE A 79 7.13 -9.67 -6.40
C ILE A 79 6.45 -9.59 -7.76
N ASN A 80 5.12 -9.43 -7.76
CA ASN A 80 4.40 -9.12 -8.96
C ASN A 80 5.09 -7.89 -9.60
N SER A 81 5.54 -7.99 -10.85
CA SER A 81 6.27 -6.93 -11.55
C SER A 81 5.60 -5.57 -11.40
N ARG A 82 4.25 -5.55 -11.43
CA ARG A 82 3.44 -4.33 -11.23
C ARG A 82 3.64 -3.68 -9.86
N MET A 83 3.87 -4.47 -8.81
CA MET A 83 4.14 -3.93 -7.48
C MET A 83 5.51 -3.26 -7.45
N HIS A 84 6.50 -3.90 -8.07
CA HIS A 84 7.84 -3.32 -8.18
C HIS A 84 7.81 -2.05 -9.02
N ASP A 85 7.12 -2.09 -10.16
CA ASP A 85 7.02 -0.94 -11.06
C ASP A 85 6.39 0.29 -10.39
N ILE A 86 5.31 0.10 -9.60
CA ILE A 86 4.68 1.22 -8.89
C ILE A 86 5.57 1.76 -7.78
N LEU A 87 6.22 0.90 -7.00
CA LEU A 87 7.12 1.35 -5.94
C LEU A 87 8.34 2.09 -6.50
N GLN A 88 8.94 1.58 -7.56
CA GLN A 88 10.04 2.22 -8.25
C GLN A 88 9.63 3.56 -8.87
N LEU A 89 8.47 3.65 -9.50
CA LEU A 89 7.93 4.88 -10.05
C LEU A 89 7.87 6.01 -9.02
N PHE A 90 7.51 5.69 -7.78
CA PHE A 90 7.36 6.64 -6.69
C PHE A 90 8.58 6.71 -5.77
N SER A 91 9.68 5.99 -6.08
CA SER A 91 10.88 5.87 -5.24
C SER A 91 10.57 5.39 -3.82
N LEU A 92 9.72 4.37 -3.72
CA LEU A 92 9.23 3.78 -2.47
C LEU A 92 9.67 2.31 -2.29
N ASP A 93 10.76 1.90 -2.94
CA ASP A 93 11.29 0.54 -2.85
C ASP A 93 11.71 0.15 -1.42
N ASP A 94 12.04 1.14 -0.59
CA ASP A 94 12.36 0.98 0.83
C ASP A 94 11.14 0.56 1.69
N ARG A 95 9.94 0.57 1.12
CA ARG A 95 8.70 0.10 1.76
C ARG A 95 8.50 -1.41 1.66
N ILE A 96 9.33 -2.10 0.91
CA ILE A 96 9.27 -3.57 0.80
C ILE A 96 9.93 -4.19 2.02
N ILE A 97 9.17 -5.00 2.75
CA ILE A 97 9.66 -5.82 3.85
C ILE A 97 9.77 -7.26 3.39
N THR A 98 10.93 -7.85 3.64
CA THR A 98 11.19 -9.27 3.44
C THR A 98 11.62 -9.90 4.77
N ASP A 99 11.68 -11.22 4.84
CA ASP A 99 12.19 -11.91 6.02
C ASP A 99 13.65 -11.55 6.35
N ASN A 100 14.37 -10.97 5.38
CA ASN A 100 15.80 -10.67 5.45
C ASN A 100 16.12 -9.18 5.62
N ASN A 101 15.15 -8.27 5.53
CA ASN A 101 15.39 -6.85 5.71
C ASN A 101 14.45 -6.23 6.77
N ALA A 102 14.94 -5.22 7.46
CA ALA A 102 14.12 -4.39 8.33
C ALA A 102 13.29 -3.39 7.53
N ALA A 103 12.14 -3.00 8.08
CA ALA A 103 11.36 -1.89 7.54
C ALA A 103 12.13 -0.58 7.60
N SER A 104 11.90 0.30 6.63
CA SER A 104 12.41 1.67 6.70
C SER A 104 11.79 2.39 7.91
N GLU A 105 12.64 3.01 8.75
CA GLU A 105 12.19 3.82 9.88
C GLU A 105 11.70 5.21 9.44
N ASN A 106 12.01 5.60 8.19
CA ASN A 106 11.66 6.92 7.68
C ASN A 106 10.18 6.96 7.28
N GLU A 107 9.51 8.06 7.58
CA GLU A 107 8.18 8.34 7.04
C GLU A 107 8.25 8.65 5.54
N ILE A 108 7.19 8.28 4.81
CA ILE A 108 7.05 8.62 3.40
C ILE A 108 6.85 10.14 3.30
N ASN A 109 7.73 10.81 2.55
CA ASN A 109 7.54 12.20 2.20
C ASN A 109 6.66 12.32 0.95
N TYR A 110 5.38 12.57 1.16
CA TYR A 110 4.40 12.64 0.08
C TYR A 110 4.51 13.87 -0.81
N GLN A 111 5.32 14.88 -0.50
CA GLN A 111 5.49 16.03 -1.39
C GLN A 111 6.11 15.64 -2.73
N SER A 112 7.13 14.78 -2.72
CA SER A 112 7.76 14.26 -3.95
C SER A 112 6.85 13.27 -4.66
N THR A 113 6.25 12.36 -3.93
CA THR A 113 5.33 11.33 -4.45
C THR A 113 4.12 11.97 -5.14
N LYS A 114 3.53 13.00 -4.53
CA LYS A 114 2.38 13.73 -5.09
C LYS A 114 2.71 14.39 -6.43
N LYS A 115 3.89 14.99 -6.56
CA LYS A 115 4.32 15.58 -7.83
C LYS A 115 4.37 14.54 -8.95
N ILE A 116 4.94 13.36 -8.68
CA ILE A 116 4.99 12.25 -9.64
C ILE A 116 3.58 11.78 -9.97
N LEU A 117 2.70 11.64 -8.96
CA LEU A 117 1.31 11.23 -9.16
C LEU A 117 0.55 12.21 -10.05
N ASP A 118 0.65 13.51 -9.80
CA ASP A 118 0.00 14.56 -10.59
C ASP A 118 0.49 14.54 -12.05
N GLU A 119 1.79 14.35 -12.29
CA GLU A 119 2.36 14.19 -13.64
C GLU A 119 1.79 12.94 -14.36
N CYS A 120 1.67 11.81 -13.65
CA CYS A 120 1.08 10.58 -14.21
C CYS A 120 -0.40 10.76 -14.55
N ILE A 121 -1.16 11.43 -13.67
CA ILE A 121 -2.58 11.75 -13.90
C ILE A 121 -2.73 12.66 -15.13
N LEU A 122 -1.90 13.68 -15.27
CA LEU A 122 -1.94 14.60 -16.40
C LEU A 122 -1.68 13.85 -17.72
N LYS A 123 -0.59 13.07 -17.78
CA LYS A 123 -0.25 12.24 -18.95
C LYS A 123 -1.40 11.30 -19.33
N SER A 124 -2.01 10.63 -18.35
CA SER A 124 -3.12 9.72 -18.60
C SER A 124 -4.36 10.43 -19.13
N LYS A 125 -4.68 11.60 -18.58
CA LYS A 125 -5.79 12.43 -19.07
C LYS A 125 -5.57 12.92 -20.50
N ASP A 126 -4.36 13.35 -20.82
CA ASP A 126 -4.02 13.82 -22.18
C ASP A 126 -4.06 12.67 -23.19
N TYR A 127 -3.58 11.49 -22.82
CA TYR A 127 -3.70 10.29 -23.64
C TYR A 127 -5.16 9.92 -23.94
N ILE A 128 -6.03 9.93 -22.91
CA ILE A 128 -7.45 9.66 -23.10
C ILE A 128 -8.11 10.70 -24.00
N LYS A 129 -7.82 11.98 -23.82
CA LYS A 129 -8.33 13.05 -24.68
C LYS A 129 -7.96 12.83 -26.14
N HIS A 130 -6.69 12.51 -26.40
CA HIS A 130 -6.20 12.23 -27.75
C HIS A 130 -6.96 11.08 -28.42
N ILE A 131 -7.16 9.96 -27.71
CA ILE A 131 -7.91 8.83 -28.24
C ILE A 131 -9.38 9.18 -28.51
N VAL A 132 -10.03 9.88 -27.57
CA VAL A 132 -11.47 10.13 -27.64
C VAL A 132 -11.83 11.25 -28.64
N PHE A 133 -10.99 12.29 -28.75
CA PHE A 133 -11.34 13.49 -29.50
C PHE A 133 -10.59 13.66 -30.82
N ASP A 134 -9.37 13.13 -30.94
CA ASP A 134 -8.54 13.32 -32.12
C ASP A 134 -8.59 12.11 -33.10
N SER A 135 -9.30 11.05 -32.75
CA SER A 135 -9.48 9.84 -33.58
C SER A 135 -10.69 9.94 -34.52
N LYS A 136 -11.14 11.17 -34.88
CA LYS A 136 -12.19 11.40 -35.88
C LYS A 136 -11.62 11.91 -37.19
#